data_338ae01562b8233fe0d39a4ad7bee074
#
_entry.id   338ae01562b8233fe0d39a4ad7bee074
#
_cell.length_a   1.000
_cell.length_b   1.000
_cell.length_c   1.000
_cell.angle_alpha   90.00
_cell.angle_beta   90.00
_cell.angle_gamma   90.00
#
_symmetry.space_group_name_H-M   'P 1'
#
loop_
_entity.id
_entity.type
_entity.pdbx_description
1 polymer ?
#
loop_
_entity_poly.entity_id
_entity_poly.type
_entity_poly.pdbx_seq_one_letter_code
_entity_poly.pdbx_strand_id
1 'polypeptide(L)'
;MPKFTPHLAAQVEFAKLPLIAEAVKHVQDGISTGASSRNWASYGDDVALAPTMEEWQQKLLTDPQTSGGLLVACAPESVDEVLAAFRKDGFDQAAVIGVLEAGEARLRVS
;
A
#
# COMPACT_ATOMS: atom_id res chain seq x y z
N MET A 1 23.04 1.29 -12.35
CA MET A 1 22.39 0.99 -11.05
C MET A 1 23.40 1.09 -9.93
N PRO A 2 23.17 1.95 -8.95
CA PRO A 2 24.11 2.06 -7.84
C PRO A 2 24.15 0.76 -7.04
N LYS A 3 25.35 0.24 -6.87
CA LYS A 3 25.58 -1.00 -6.13
C LYS A 3 25.35 -0.85 -4.62
N PHE A 4 25.28 0.40 -4.17
CA PHE A 4 25.22 0.73 -2.75
C PHE A 4 23.80 1.10 -2.29
N THR A 5 22.82 1.02 -3.19
CA THR A 5 21.42 1.23 -2.78
C THR A 5 21.03 0.12 -1.81
N PRO A 6 20.67 0.44 -0.58
CA PRO A 6 20.25 -0.59 0.35
C PRO A 6 18.97 -1.26 -0.16
N HIS A 7 18.91 -2.59 -0.05
CA HIS A 7 17.70 -3.32 -0.32
C HIS A 7 16.82 -3.25 0.91
N LEU A 8 15.59 -2.74 0.73
CA LEU A 8 14.62 -2.64 1.80
C LEU A 8 13.39 -3.46 1.43
N ALA A 9 12.91 -4.21 2.42
CA ALA A 9 11.63 -4.88 2.35
C ALA A 9 10.57 -3.99 3.01
N ALA A 10 9.38 -3.94 2.43
CA ALA A 10 8.25 -3.24 3.03
C ALA A 10 7.23 -4.24 3.55
N GLN A 11 6.71 -3.99 4.74
CA GLN A 11 5.58 -4.73 5.30
C GLN A 11 4.43 -3.77 5.50
N VAL A 12 3.30 -4.06 4.85
CA VAL A 12 2.09 -3.25 4.91
C VAL A 12 0.97 -4.07 5.55
N GLU A 13 0.27 -3.48 6.51
CA GLU A 13 -0.90 -4.07 7.10
C GLU A 13 -2.16 -3.56 6.40
N PHE A 14 -2.88 -4.43 5.72
CA PHE A 14 -4.08 -4.07 4.98
C PHE A 14 -5.10 -3.37 5.86
N ALA A 15 -5.27 -3.86 7.09
CA ALA A 15 -6.23 -3.29 8.03
C ALA A 15 -5.94 -1.83 8.42
N LYS A 16 -4.72 -1.36 8.22
CA LYS A 16 -4.32 0.01 8.52
C LYS A 16 -4.45 0.97 7.34
N LEU A 17 -4.75 0.46 6.15
CA LEU A 17 -4.92 1.30 4.98
C LEU A 17 -6.19 2.15 5.11
N PRO A 18 -6.10 3.47 4.89
CA PRO A 18 -7.28 4.34 4.90
C PRO A 18 -8.05 4.18 3.60
N LEU A 19 -9.05 3.31 3.59
CA LEU A 19 -9.82 2.96 2.41
C LEU A 19 -11.16 3.68 2.38
N ILE A 20 -11.63 3.97 1.17
CA ILE A 20 -12.97 4.51 0.96
C ILE A 20 -13.96 3.35 1.06
N ALA A 21 -14.93 3.45 1.97
CA ALA A 21 -15.88 2.36 2.26
C ALA A 21 -16.66 1.92 1.00
N GLU A 22 -17.08 2.85 0.17
CA GLU A 22 -17.77 2.54 -1.08
C GLU A 22 -16.88 1.74 -2.04
N ALA A 23 -15.59 2.05 -2.11
CA ALA A 23 -14.66 1.32 -2.95
C ALA A 23 -14.51 -0.13 -2.48
N VAL A 24 -14.40 -0.33 -1.17
CA VAL A 24 -14.34 -1.66 -0.58
C VAL A 24 -15.58 -2.47 -0.94
N LYS A 25 -16.76 -1.87 -0.78
CA LYS A 25 -18.02 -2.51 -1.09
C LYS A 25 -18.11 -2.91 -2.57
N HIS A 26 -17.76 -2.01 -3.47
CA HIS A 26 -17.80 -2.30 -4.91
C HIS A 26 -16.87 -3.44 -5.30
N VAL A 27 -15.66 -3.47 -4.75
CA VAL A 27 -14.73 -4.55 -5.05
C VAL A 27 -15.22 -5.87 -4.47
N GLN A 28 -15.80 -5.87 -3.27
CA GLN A 28 -16.41 -7.07 -2.67
C GLN A 28 -17.58 -7.58 -3.51
N ASP A 29 -18.31 -6.68 -4.17
CA ASP A 29 -19.40 -7.04 -5.07
C ASP A 29 -18.93 -7.48 -6.47
N GLY A 30 -17.61 -7.60 -6.66
CA GLY A 30 -17.03 -8.07 -7.90
C GLY A 30 -16.74 -6.98 -8.93
N ILE A 31 -16.89 -5.72 -8.59
CA ILE A 31 -16.62 -4.60 -9.50
C ILE A 31 -15.13 -4.26 -9.44
N SER A 32 -14.43 -4.50 -10.55
CA SER A 32 -13.03 -4.15 -10.70
C SER A 32 -12.71 -3.89 -12.16
N THR A 33 -11.59 -3.23 -12.42
CA THR A 33 -11.15 -2.94 -13.78
C THR A 33 -10.23 -4.02 -14.30
N GLY A 34 -10.16 -4.18 -15.62
CA GLY A 34 -9.20 -5.09 -16.25
C GLY A 34 -7.74 -4.64 -15.98
N ALA A 35 -7.53 -3.36 -15.76
CA ALA A 35 -6.20 -2.85 -15.41
C ALA A 35 -5.69 -3.39 -14.08
N SER A 36 -6.57 -3.68 -13.12
CA SER A 36 -6.19 -4.29 -11.85
C SER A 36 -5.49 -5.64 -12.07
N SER A 37 -6.05 -6.50 -12.90
CA SER A 37 -5.43 -7.79 -13.22
C SER A 37 -4.11 -7.63 -13.98
N ARG A 38 -4.04 -6.67 -14.91
CA ARG A 38 -2.80 -6.39 -15.63
C ARG A 38 -1.72 -5.86 -14.70
N ASN A 39 -2.07 -5.02 -13.75
CA ASN A 39 -1.13 -4.51 -12.75
C ASN A 39 -0.56 -5.66 -11.92
N TRP A 40 -1.41 -6.56 -11.46
CA TRP A 40 -0.96 -7.71 -10.70
C TRP A 40 -0.04 -8.61 -11.52
N ALA A 41 -0.37 -8.86 -12.77
CA ALA A 41 0.48 -9.65 -13.66
C ALA A 41 1.85 -9.01 -13.86
N SER A 42 1.92 -7.67 -13.81
CA SER A 42 3.16 -6.93 -14.03
C SER A 42 4.12 -7.01 -12.83
N TYR A 43 3.61 -6.89 -11.59
CA TYR A 43 4.48 -6.79 -10.40
C TYR A 43 4.11 -7.74 -9.27
N GLY A 44 3.14 -8.61 -9.48
CA GLY A 44 2.68 -9.51 -8.41
C GLY A 44 3.76 -10.44 -7.86
N ASP A 45 4.77 -10.77 -8.68
CA ASP A 45 5.89 -11.61 -8.24
C ASP A 45 6.74 -10.95 -7.15
N ASP A 46 6.72 -9.62 -7.07
CA ASP A 46 7.46 -8.86 -6.07
C ASP A 46 6.63 -8.60 -4.81
N VAL A 47 5.39 -9.07 -4.78
CA VAL A 47 4.45 -8.87 -3.68
C VAL A 47 4.04 -10.19 -3.07
N ALA A 48 4.22 -10.33 -1.78
CA ALA A 48 3.77 -11.50 -1.03
C ALA A 48 2.52 -11.12 -0.23
N LEU A 49 1.40 -11.77 -0.53
CA LEU A 49 0.16 -11.60 0.20
C LEU A 49 0.04 -12.66 1.28
N ALA A 50 -0.49 -12.29 2.44
CA ALA A 50 -0.78 -13.27 3.49
C ALA A 50 -1.79 -14.32 2.97
N PRO A 51 -1.67 -15.59 3.40
CA PRO A 51 -2.60 -16.64 2.94
C PRO A 51 -4.07 -16.37 3.25
N THR A 52 -4.34 -15.51 4.24
CA THR A 52 -5.70 -15.11 4.62
C THR A 52 -6.26 -13.98 3.76
N MET A 53 -5.46 -13.40 2.87
CA MET A 53 -5.91 -12.31 2.00
C MET A 53 -6.88 -12.85 0.95
N GLU A 54 -7.98 -12.14 0.76
CA GLU A 54 -9.00 -12.50 -0.23
C GLU A 54 -8.73 -11.84 -1.57
N GLU A 55 -9.31 -12.38 -2.62
CA GLU A 55 -9.13 -11.86 -3.99
C GLU A 55 -9.54 -10.39 -4.13
N TRP A 56 -10.63 -9.99 -3.46
CA TRP A 56 -11.08 -8.60 -3.52
C TRP A 56 -10.05 -7.63 -2.93
N GLN A 57 -9.30 -8.08 -1.92
CA GLN A 57 -8.24 -7.26 -1.33
C GLN A 57 -7.09 -7.04 -2.32
N GLN A 58 -6.70 -8.09 -3.04
CA GLN A 58 -5.70 -7.97 -4.10
C GLN A 58 -6.16 -7.01 -5.19
N LYS A 59 -7.40 -7.10 -5.62
CA LYS A 59 -7.95 -6.22 -6.66
C LYS A 59 -8.00 -4.76 -6.21
N LEU A 60 -8.35 -4.53 -4.97
CA LEU A 60 -8.36 -3.18 -4.41
C LEU A 60 -6.95 -2.57 -4.37
N LEU A 61 -5.94 -3.36 -3.95
CA LEU A 61 -4.56 -2.90 -3.88
C LEU A 61 -3.95 -2.59 -5.25
N THR A 62 -4.46 -3.20 -6.31
CA THR A 62 -3.94 -3.04 -7.66
C THR A 62 -4.79 -2.13 -8.53
N ASP A 63 -5.80 -1.50 -7.95
CA ASP A 63 -6.68 -0.59 -8.67
C ASP A 63 -5.87 0.59 -9.25
N PRO A 64 -6.04 0.90 -10.55
CA PRO A 64 -5.33 2.03 -11.15
C PRO A 64 -5.90 3.35 -10.62
N GLN A 65 -5.02 4.22 -10.13
CA GLN A 65 -5.42 5.49 -9.56
C GLN A 65 -4.68 6.64 -10.24
N THR A 66 -5.39 7.40 -11.03
CA THR A 66 -4.83 8.55 -11.77
C THR A 66 -4.45 9.69 -10.82
N SER A 67 -5.28 9.92 -9.80
CA SER A 67 -5.07 10.98 -8.80
C SER A 67 -5.09 10.38 -7.40
N GLY A 68 -4.19 9.43 -7.17
CA GLY A 68 -4.11 8.73 -5.90
C GLY A 68 -3.45 9.55 -4.80
N GLY A 69 -3.36 8.96 -3.63
CA GLY A 69 -2.72 9.56 -2.47
C GLY A 69 -1.21 9.50 -2.52
N LEU A 70 -0.59 9.94 -1.44
CA LEU A 70 0.85 9.88 -1.26
C LEU A 70 1.24 8.75 -0.32
N LEU A 71 2.30 8.06 -0.68
CA LEU A 71 2.96 7.10 0.18
C LEU A 71 4.31 7.68 0.58
N VAL A 72 4.55 7.82 1.89
CA VAL A 72 5.75 8.45 2.41
C VAL A 72 6.53 7.45 3.25
N ALA A 73 7.81 7.28 2.92
CA ALA A 73 8.74 6.54 3.75
C ALA A 73 9.58 7.53 4.55
N CYS A 74 9.68 7.31 5.86
CA CYS A 74 10.47 8.18 6.73
C CYS A 74 11.05 7.40 7.90
N ALA A 75 12.03 8.00 8.57
CA ALA A 75 12.59 7.43 9.79
C ALA A 75 11.52 7.34 10.89
N PRO A 76 11.58 6.32 11.77
CA PRO A 76 10.58 6.17 12.84
C PRO A 76 10.40 7.40 13.71
N GLU A 77 11.47 8.11 14.01
CA GLU A 77 11.43 9.33 14.82
C GLU A 77 10.76 10.53 14.12
N SER A 78 10.55 10.45 12.81
CA SER A 78 9.89 11.50 12.03
C SER A 78 8.41 11.25 11.78
N VAL A 79 7.88 10.11 12.19
CA VAL A 79 6.50 9.69 11.88
C VAL A 79 5.49 10.70 12.41
N ASP A 80 5.61 11.11 13.68
CA ASP A 80 4.64 12.02 14.28
C ASP A 80 4.63 13.38 13.57
N GLU A 81 5.80 13.87 13.18
CA GLU A 81 5.94 15.12 12.44
C GLU A 81 5.30 15.03 11.06
N VAL A 82 5.52 13.93 10.35
CA VAL A 82 4.92 13.70 9.03
C VAL A 82 3.40 13.62 9.13
N LEU A 83 2.88 12.87 10.09
CA LEU A 83 1.43 12.77 10.31
C LEU A 83 0.82 14.13 10.67
N ALA A 84 1.50 14.90 11.52
CA ALA A 84 1.03 16.23 11.89
C ALA A 84 0.94 17.15 10.66
N ALA A 85 1.91 17.07 9.76
CA ALA A 85 1.90 17.87 8.53
C ALA A 85 0.68 17.54 7.66
N PHE A 86 0.35 16.25 7.50
CA PHE A 86 -0.85 15.85 6.74
C PHE A 86 -2.14 16.33 7.40
N ARG A 87 -2.24 16.16 8.71
CA ARG A 87 -3.45 16.55 9.46
C ARG A 87 -3.67 18.05 9.46
N LYS A 88 -2.58 18.83 9.49
CA LYS A 88 -2.66 20.29 9.41
C LYS A 88 -3.33 20.76 8.13
N ASP A 89 -3.13 20.03 7.03
CA ASP A 89 -3.72 20.33 5.73
C ASP A 89 -5.09 19.64 5.53
N GLY A 90 -5.65 19.04 6.57
CA GLY A 90 -6.98 18.44 6.52
C GLY A 90 -7.03 16.97 6.16
N PHE A 91 -5.89 16.30 6.04
CA PHE A 91 -5.83 14.87 5.69
C PHE A 91 -5.88 14.02 6.98
N ASP A 92 -7.04 13.99 7.60
CA ASP A 92 -7.22 13.36 8.92
C ASP A 92 -7.09 11.84 8.90
N GLN A 93 -7.19 11.22 7.73
CA GLN A 93 -7.09 9.76 7.59
C GLN A 93 -5.65 9.29 7.35
N ALA A 94 -4.68 10.21 7.29
CA ALA A 94 -3.28 9.81 7.16
C ALA A 94 -2.91 8.86 8.30
N ALA A 95 -2.28 7.75 7.97
CA ALA A 95 -2.00 6.68 8.92
C ALA A 95 -0.66 6.00 8.62
N VAL A 96 -0.08 5.42 9.66
CA VAL A 96 1.05 4.51 9.52
C VAL A 96 0.49 3.18 9.03
N ILE A 97 0.89 2.74 7.84
CA ILE A 97 0.35 1.54 7.23
C ILE A 97 1.33 0.36 7.23
N GLY A 98 2.58 0.61 7.59
CA GLY A 98 3.57 -0.45 7.61
C GLY A 98 4.95 0.04 7.98
N VAL A 99 5.92 -0.82 7.79
CA VAL A 99 7.32 -0.56 8.14
C VAL A 99 8.23 -0.98 7.00
N LEU A 100 9.41 -0.34 6.94
CA LEU A 100 10.50 -0.76 6.09
C LEU A 100 11.57 -1.43 6.95
N GLU A 101 12.15 -2.49 6.43
CA GLU A 101 13.23 -3.21 7.12
C GLU A 101 14.30 -3.65 6.12
N ALA A 102 15.49 -3.94 6.60
CA ALA A 102 16.56 -4.44 5.77
C ALA A 102 16.20 -5.84 5.24
N GLY A 103 16.48 -6.08 3.97
CA GLY A 103 16.18 -7.36 3.33
C GLY A 103 16.05 -7.22 1.83
N GLU A 104 15.65 -8.30 1.17
CA GLU A 104 15.40 -8.27 -0.26
C GLU A 104 14.27 -7.28 -0.59
N ALA A 105 14.41 -6.59 -1.71
CA ALA A 105 13.39 -5.66 -2.18
C ALA A 105 12.09 -6.41 -2.50
N ARG A 106 11.19 -6.46 -1.55
CA ARG A 106 9.91 -7.17 -1.64
C ARG A 106 8.86 -6.46 -0.79
N LEU A 107 7.64 -6.52 -1.25
CA LEU A 107 6.48 -6.00 -0.50
C LEU A 107 5.71 -7.20 0.08
N ARG A 108 5.44 -7.15 1.38
CA ARG A 108 4.55 -8.10 2.06
C ARG A 108 3.31 -7.37 2.53
N VAL A 109 2.15 -7.94 2.25
CA VAL A 109 0.87 -7.39 2.70
C VAL A 109 0.17 -8.43 3.55
N SER A 110 -0.24 -8.03 4.72
CA SER A 110 -0.94 -8.93 5.66
C SER A 110 -2.26 -8.34 6.15
#